data_36bcf9173b44819eb735a6d3d0d745b4
#
_entry.id   36bcf9173b44819eb735a6d3d0d745b4
#
_cell.length_a   1.000
_cell.length_b   1.000
_cell.length_c   1.000
_cell.angle_alpha   90.00
_cell.angle_beta   90.00
_cell.angle_gamma   90.00
#
_symmetry.space_group_name_H-M   'P 1'
#
loop_
_entity.id
_entity.type
_entity.pdbx_description
1 polymer ?
#
loop_
_entity_poly.entity_id
_entity_poly.type
_entity_poly.pdbx_seq_one_letter_code
_entity_poly.pdbx_strand_id
1 'polypeptide(L)'
;MEKSILKNYYRPMLEQNSFRPIPCPEKFGPAGQCWELDPAVGSGYYWVYAKRDLFDIKIHDFCFHQDFCMEMDIPECISIQRYDSISGEELNPYRRLSAGDIQTIVGGRQRYRAIIHQRIPIHAVGVEILPAYYEDFLKKQY
;
A
#
# COMPACT_ATOMS: atom_id res chain seq x y z
N MET A 1 -1.96 14.60 20.44
CA MET A 1 -1.53 13.26 20.01
C MET A 1 -1.47 13.21 18.50
N GLU A 2 -0.32 12.85 17.98
CA GLU A 2 -0.09 12.85 16.54
C GLU A 2 -0.77 11.64 15.90
N LYS A 3 -1.68 11.90 14.95
CA LYS A 3 -2.31 10.85 14.16
C LYS A 3 -1.42 10.60 12.94
N SER A 4 -0.53 9.64 13.04
CA SER A 4 0.35 9.29 11.94
C SER A 4 -0.18 8.04 11.23
N ILE A 5 -0.46 8.16 9.94
CA ILE A 5 -0.84 7.01 9.12
C ILE A 5 0.30 5.97 9.06
N LEU A 6 1.55 6.43 9.11
CA LEU A 6 2.71 5.53 9.13
C LEU A 6 2.69 4.63 10.36
N LYS A 7 2.41 5.19 11.53
CA LYS A 7 2.39 4.46 12.79
C LYS A 7 1.11 3.64 12.99
N ASN A 8 -0.03 4.21 12.61
CA ASN A 8 -1.34 3.63 12.92
C ASN A 8 -1.82 2.62 11.88
N TYR A 9 -1.38 2.75 10.65
CA TYR A 9 -1.81 1.87 9.56
C TYR A 9 -0.65 1.12 8.92
N TYR A 10 0.34 1.83 8.37
CA TYR A 10 1.39 1.18 7.57
C TYR A 10 2.23 0.21 8.38
N ARG A 11 2.69 0.61 9.56
CA ARG A 11 3.53 -0.26 10.38
C ARG A 11 2.83 -1.58 10.75
N PRO A 12 1.63 -1.56 11.38
CA PRO A 12 0.97 -2.83 11.72
C PRO A 12 0.58 -3.63 10.48
N MET A 13 0.15 -2.98 9.40
CA MET A 13 -0.20 -3.66 8.15
C MET A 13 1.01 -4.34 7.53
N LEU A 14 2.13 -3.65 7.44
CA LEU A 14 3.34 -4.20 6.85
C LEU A 14 3.92 -5.34 7.69
N GLU A 15 3.94 -5.19 9.00
CA GLU A 15 4.39 -6.27 9.91
C GLU A 15 3.49 -7.50 9.76
N GLN A 16 2.18 -7.32 9.69
CA GLN A 16 1.22 -8.41 9.49
C GLN A 16 1.46 -9.14 8.17
N ASN A 17 1.90 -8.44 7.13
CA ASN A 17 2.13 -9.00 5.81
C ASN A 17 3.62 -9.34 5.55
N SER A 18 4.36 -9.60 6.62
CA SER A 18 5.74 -10.14 6.57
C SER A 18 6.80 -9.14 6.08
N PHE A 19 6.55 -7.85 6.22
CA PHE A 19 7.56 -6.83 5.98
C PHE A 19 8.21 -6.37 7.27
N ARG A 20 9.47 -5.96 7.18
CA ARG A 20 10.23 -5.39 8.30
C ARG A 20 10.88 -4.08 7.89
N PRO A 21 11.01 -3.11 8.82
CA PRO A 21 11.62 -1.83 8.49
C PRO A 21 13.12 -2.00 8.27
N ILE A 22 13.64 -1.27 7.28
CA ILE A 22 15.06 -1.23 6.95
C ILE A 22 15.48 0.21 6.66
N PRO A 23 16.78 0.53 6.71
CA PRO A 23 17.27 1.79 6.16
C PRO A 23 16.94 1.89 4.68
N CYS A 24 16.47 3.06 4.22
CA CYS A 24 16.09 3.22 2.83
C CYS A 24 17.28 2.99 1.89
N PRO A 25 17.15 2.09 0.90
CA PRO A 25 18.12 2.00 -0.18
C PRO A 25 18.24 3.33 -0.93
N GLU A 26 19.41 3.63 -1.44
CA GLU A 26 19.69 4.88 -2.13
C GLU A 26 18.73 5.16 -3.29
N LYS A 27 18.29 4.12 -4.00
CA LYS A 27 17.37 4.24 -5.12
C LYS A 27 16.03 4.89 -4.77
N PHE A 28 15.62 4.85 -3.49
CA PHE A 28 14.38 5.47 -3.04
C PHE A 28 14.57 6.90 -2.54
N GLY A 29 15.80 7.39 -2.50
CA GLY A 29 16.10 8.73 -2.02
C GLY A 29 16.06 8.84 -0.49
N PRO A 30 16.26 10.08 0.05
CA PRO A 30 16.36 10.29 1.49
C PRO A 30 15.00 10.40 2.21
N ALA A 31 13.92 10.61 1.48
CA ALA A 31 12.59 10.77 2.07
C ALA A 31 11.87 9.44 2.19
N GLY A 32 10.92 9.36 3.13
CA GLY A 32 10.07 8.20 3.28
C GLY A 32 10.66 7.12 4.18
N GLN A 33 9.91 6.01 4.26
CA GLN A 33 10.29 4.82 5.02
C GLN A 33 10.33 3.63 4.08
N CYS A 34 11.28 2.73 4.28
CA CYS A 34 11.43 1.54 3.47
C CYS A 34 11.27 0.29 4.32
N TRP A 35 10.60 -0.70 3.74
CA TRP A 35 10.33 -1.98 4.35
C TRP A 35 10.75 -3.08 3.39
N GLU A 36 11.35 -4.13 3.92
CA GLU A 36 11.79 -5.27 3.14
C GLU A 36 10.93 -6.48 3.44
N LEU A 37 10.53 -7.21 2.41
CA LEU A 37 9.81 -8.46 2.60
C LEU A 37 10.75 -9.49 3.25
N ASP A 38 10.23 -10.23 4.23
CA ASP A 38 10.98 -11.30 4.90
C ASP A 38 11.56 -12.25 3.84
N PRO A 39 12.87 -12.51 3.84
CA PRO A 39 13.51 -13.40 2.86
C PRO A 39 12.93 -14.81 2.82
N ALA A 40 12.34 -15.29 3.92
CA ALA A 40 11.65 -16.58 3.95
C ALA A 40 10.37 -16.59 3.13
N VAL A 41 9.77 -15.42 2.87
CA VAL A 41 8.48 -15.26 2.20
C VAL A 41 8.65 -14.77 0.77
N GLY A 42 9.66 -13.96 0.51
CA GLY A 42 9.87 -13.39 -0.81
C GLY A 42 11.07 -12.46 -0.85
N SER A 43 11.02 -11.48 -1.73
CA SER A 43 12.07 -10.48 -1.87
C SER A 43 11.48 -9.13 -2.28
N GLY A 44 12.24 -8.06 -2.01
CA GLY A 44 11.89 -6.74 -2.48
C GLY A 44 11.42 -5.80 -1.38
N TYR A 45 10.83 -4.68 -1.79
CA TYR A 45 10.66 -3.52 -0.94
C TYR A 45 9.27 -2.93 -1.05
N TYR A 46 8.86 -2.30 0.04
CA TYR A 46 7.69 -1.43 0.12
C TYR A 46 8.18 -0.08 0.64
N TRP A 47 8.00 0.97 -0.13
CA TRP A 47 8.40 2.33 0.26
C TRP A 47 7.16 3.19 0.43
N VAL A 48 7.14 4.03 1.47
CA VAL A 48 6.04 4.95 1.71
C VAL A 48 6.56 6.28 2.24
N TYR A 49 6.00 7.36 1.71
CA TYR A 49 6.19 8.72 2.20
C TYR A 49 4.84 9.31 2.54
N ALA A 50 4.71 9.84 3.75
CA ALA A 50 3.48 10.50 4.18
C ALA A 50 3.76 11.98 4.48
N LYS A 51 2.92 12.84 3.92
CA LYS A 51 2.96 14.26 4.26
C LYS A 51 1.88 14.55 5.30
N ARG A 52 2.27 14.50 6.57
CA ARG A 52 1.38 14.66 7.71
C ARG A 52 0.17 13.73 7.60
N ASP A 53 -1.03 14.25 7.83
CA ASP A 53 -2.29 13.53 7.69
C ASP A 53 -3.04 13.91 6.41
N LEU A 54 -2.33 14.43 5.42
CA LEU A 54 -2.92 14.93 4.16
C LEU A 54 -2.94 13.87 3.08
N PHE A 55 -1.79 13.30 2.79
CA PHE A 55 -1.68 12.25 1.78
C PHE A 55 -0.42 11.41 2.00
N ASP A 56 -0.37 10.27 1.35
CA ASP A 56 0.86 9.49 1.25
C ASP A 56 1.07 8.99 -0.17
N ILE A 57 2.32 8.65 -0.47
CA ILE A 57 2.75 8.06 -1.74
C ILE A 57 3.43 6.76 -1.39
N LYS A 58 3.12 5.68 -2.12
CA LYS A 58 3.73 4.37 -1.89
C LYS A 58 4.24 3.75 -3.18
N ILE A 59 5.30 2.97 -3.05
CA ILE A 59 5.88 2.20 -4.14
C ILE A 59 5.95 0.75 -3.69
N HIS A 60 5.42 -0.14 -4.52
CA HIS A 60 5.53 -1.58 -4.35
C HIS A 60 6.56 -2.10 -5.33
N ASP A 61 7.55 -2.84 -4.82
CA ASP A 61 8.61 -3.45 -5.61
C ASP A 61 9.02 -4.74 -4.90
N PHE A 62 8.11 -5.75 -4.94
CA PHE A 62 8.37 -7.01 -4.24
C PHE A 62 7.75 -8.20 -4.96
N CYS A 63 8.16 -9.39 -4.54
CA CYS A 63 7.74 -10.64 -5.18
C CYS A 63 7.69 -11.75 -4.11
N PHE A 64 6.60 -12.51 -4.10
CA PHE A 64 6.43 -13.63 -3.18
C PHE A 64 6.97 -14.93 -3.77
N HIS A 65 7.57 -15.80 -2.93
CA HIS A 65 8.02 -17.13 -3.34
C HIS A 65 6.85 -18.10 -3.54
N GLN A 66 5.78 -17.92 -2.75
CA GLN A 66 4.56 -18.72 -2.79
C GLN A 66 3.37 -17.78 -2.88
N ASP A 67 2.21 -18.31 -3.30
CA ASP A 67 0.98 -17.53 -3.24
C ASP A 67 0.78 -17.00 -1.82
N PHE A 68 0.43 -15.73 -1.72
CA PHE A 68 0.35 -15.05 -0.42
C PHE A 68 -0.98 -14.31 -0.30
N CYS A 69 -1.67 -14.53 0.81
CA CYS A 69 -2.88 -13.78 1.10
C CYS A 69 -2.53 -12.51 1.87
N MET A 70 -2.66 -11.37 1.23
CA MET A 70 -2.50 -10.07 1.89
C MET A 70 -3.84 -9.64 2.49
N GLU A 71 -3.80 -9.22 3.74
CA GLU A 71 -4.97 -8.73 4.45
C GLU A 71 -4.66 -7.40 5.11
N MET A 72 -5.57 -6.45 5.02
CA MET A 72 -5.39 -5.15 5.66
C MET A 72 -6.72 -4.44 5.88
N ASP A 73 -6.77 -3.66 6.94
CA ASP A 73 -7.90 -2.78 7.24
C ASP A 73 -7.53 -1.39 6.74
N ILE A 74 -7.88 -1.11 5.49
CA ILE A 74 -7.55 0.18 4.86
C ILE A 74 -8.32 1.29 5.59
N PRO A 75 -7.62 2.31 6.11
CA PRO A 75 -8.28 3.41 6.81
C PRO A 75 -9.14 4.23 5.87
N GLU A 76 -9.98 5.09 6.42
CA GLU A 76 -10.76 6.02 5.61
C GLU A 76 -9.82 6.87 4.76
N CYS A 77 -9.93 6.74 3.44
CA CYS A 77 -9.10 7.43 2.47
C CYS A 77 -9.64 7.19 1.06
N ILE A 78 -9.11 7.94 0.10
CA ILE A 78 -9.28 7.63 -1.31
C ILE A 78 -7.92 7.16 -1.80
N SER A 79 -7.84 5.87 -2.16
CA SER A 79 -6.60 5.24 -2.63
C SER A 79 -6.66 5.04 -4.14
N ILE A 80 -5.64 5.50 -4.84
CA ILE A 80 -5.51 5.32 -6.29
C ILE A 80 -4.17 4.65 -6.53
N GLN A 81 -4.17 3.53 -7.25
CA GLN A 81 -2.96 2.74 -7.46
C GLN A 81 -2.89 2.24 -8.89
N ARG A 82 -1.72 2.38 -9.50
CA ARG A 82 -1.43 1.84 -10.82
C ARG A 82 -0.48 0.67 -10.70
N TYR A 83 -0.83 -0.44 -11.34
CA TYR A 83 0.00 -1.63 -11.39
C TYR A 83 0.73 -1.73 -12.72
N ASP A 84 2.06 -1.72 -12.70
CA ASP A 84 2.87 -2.00 -13.87
C ASP A 84 3.12 -3.51 -14.01
N SER A 85 3.10 -4.24 -12.89
CA SER A 85 3.20 -5.69 -12.85
C SER A 85 2.49 -6.21 -11.60
N ILE A 86 1.62 -7.19 -11.79
CA ILE A 86 0.94 -7.91 -10.71
C ILE A 86 0.22 -9.12 -11.29
N SER A 87 0.02 -10.14 -10.48
CA SER A 87 -0.92 -11.22 -10.77
C SER A 87 -1.57 -11.64 -9.46
N GLY A 88 -2.89 -11.68 -9.43
CA GLY A 88 -3.63 -12.04 -8.25
C GLY A 88 -5.12 -11.77 -8.38
N GLU A 89 -5.83 -11.98 -7.27
CA GLU A 89 -7.25 -11.74 -7.17
C GLU A 89 -7.60 -11.04 -5.86
N GLU A 90 -8.41 -10.01 -5.95
CA GLU A 90 -9.07 -9.44 -4.79
C GLU A 90 -10.29 -10.29 -4.43
N LEU A 91 -10.60 -10.36 -3.15
CA LEU A 91 -11.72 -11.14 -2.62
C LEU A 91 -12.74 -10.21 -1.97
N ASN A 92 -14.03 -10.53 -2.13
CA ASN A 92 -15.16 -9.86 -1.49
C ASN A 92 -15.27 -8.36 -1.81
N PRO A 93 -15.58 -7.95 -3.04
CA PRO A 93 -15.93 -8.80 -4.18
C PRO A 93 -14.69 -9.32 -4.93
N TYR A 94 -14.89 -10.39 -5.67
CA TYR A 94 -13.84 -10.94 -6.51
C TYR A 94 -13.50 -9.97 -7.64
N ARG A 95 -12.19 -9.73 -7.81
CA ARG A 95 -11.69 -8.94 -8.93
C ARG A 95 -10.29 -9.40 -9.28
N ARG A 96 -10.06 -9.66 -10.55
CA ARG A 96 -8.73 -10.01 -11.04
C ARG A 96 -7.82 -8.78 -11.05
N LEU A 97 -6.59 -8.97 -10.59
CA LEU A 97 -5.53 -7.95 -10.64
C LEU A 97 -4.61 -8.24 -11.82
N SER A 98 -4.36 -7.25 -12.65
CA SER A 98 -3.56 -7.40 -13.87
C SER A 98 -2.68 -6.19 -14.13
N ALA A 99 -1.57 -6.41 -14.83
CA ALA A 99 -0.69 -5.34 -15.26
C ALA A 99 -1.46 -4.32 -16.11
N GLY A 100 -1.21 -3.05 -15.87
CA GLY A 100 -1.89 -1.95 -16.55
C GLY A 100 -3.15 -1.46 -15.83
N ASP A 101 -3.62 -2.17 -14.80
CA ASP A 101 -4.80 -1.76 -14.05
C ASP A 101 -4.54 -0.49 -13.25
N ILE A 102 -5.56 0.37 -13.20
CA ILE A 102 -5.63 1.48 -12.25
C ILE A 102 -6.79 1.16 -11.32
N GLN A 103 -6.48 1.10 -10.03
CA GLN A 103 -7.46 0.74 -9.00
C GLN A 103 -7.74 1.95 -8.13
N THR A 104 -9.04 2.19 -7.86
CA THR A 104 -9.47 3.20 -6.89
C THR A 104 -10.23 2.50 -5.78
N ILE A 105 -9.82 2.73 -4.54
CA ILE A 105 -10.45 2.17 -3.36
C ILE A 105 -10.87 3.31 -2.43
N VAL A 106 -12.11 3.25 -1.96
CA VAL A 106 -12.57 4.10 -0.84
C VAL A 106 -12.42 3.27 0.41
N GLY A 107 -11.44 3.60 1.24
CA GLY A 107 -11.13 2.87 2.46
C GLY A 107 -12.11 3.11 3.60
N GLY A 108 -11.93 2.39 4.70
CA GLY A 108 -12.74 2.53 5.90
C GLY A 108 -14.05 1.74 5.88
N ARG A 109 -14.26 0.90 4.87
CA ARG A 109 -15.54 0.19 4.69
C ARG A 109 -15.49 -1.26 5.10
N GLN A 110 -14.53 -2.02 4.58
CA GLN A 110 -14.42 -3.45 4.87
C GLN A 110 -12.96 -3.88 4.77
N ARG A 111 -12.69 -5.06 5.31
CA ARG A 111 -11.35 -5.63 5.28
C ARG A 111 -10.95 -5.98 3.85
N TYR A 112 -9.79 -5.48 3.43
CA TYR A 112 -9.22 -5.81 2.13
C TYR A 112 -8.49 -7.14 2.22
N ARG A 113 -8.75 -8.01 1.25
CA ARG A 113 -8.07 -9.30 1.12
C ARG A 113 -7.74 -9.54 -0.34
N ALA A 114 -6.54 -10.02 -0.59
CA ALA A 114 -6.11 -10.37 -1.94
C ALA A 114 -5.15 -11.55 -1.91
N ILE A 115 -5.31 -12.46 -2.85
CA ILE A 115 -4.34 -13.53 -3.07
C ILE A 115 -3.40 -13.07 -4.17
N ILE A 116 -2.11 -12.98 -3.85
CA ILE A 116 -1.08 -12.56 -4.79
C ILE A 116 -0.34 -13.81 -5.24
N HIS A 117 -0.23 -13.98 -6.55
CA HIS A 117 0.38 -15.17 -7.14
C HIS A 117 1.89 -15.16 -6.99
N GLN A 118 2.44 -16.35 -6.74
CA GLN A 118 3.87 -16.55 -6.54
C GLN A 118 4.69 -16.17 -7.77
N ARG A 119 5.90 -15.67 -7.52
CA ARG A 119 6.94 -15.44 -8.52
C ARG A 119 6.62 -14.43 -9.61
N ILE A 120 5.52 -13.72 -9.49
CA ILE A 120 5.18 -12.60 -10.37
C ILE A 120 5.48 -11.31 -9.62
N PRO A 121 6.43 -10.49 -10.10
CA PRO A 121 6.75 -9.25 -9.40
C PRO A 121 5.56 -8.31 -9.29
N ILE A 122 5.46 -7.64 -8.16
CA ILE A 122 4.50 -6.56 -7.95
C ILE A 122 5.26 -5.26 -8.10
N HIS A 123 4.94 -4.49 -9.14
CA HIS A 123 5.44 -3.15 -9.34
C HIS A 123 4.26 -2.21 -9.41
N ALA A 124 4.15 -1.31 -8.44
CA ALA A 124 3.01 -0.42 -8.35
C ALA A 124 3.41 0.91 -7.74
N VAL A 125 2.67 1.93 -8.10
CA VAL A 125 2.76 3.27 -7.50
C VAL A 125 1.36 3.67 -7.08
N GLY A 126 1.21 4.16 -5.87
CA GLY A 126 -0.09 4.56 -5.34
C GLY A 126 -0.03 5.83 -4.52
N VAL A 127 -1.20 6.44 -4.37
CA VAL A 127 -1.42 7.63 -3.54
C VAL A 127 -2.65 7.39 -2.70
N GLU A 128 -2.58 7.65 -1.40
CA GLU A 128 -3.76 7.77 -0.55
C GLU A 128 -4.00 9.23 -0.23
N ILE A 129 -5.23 9.68 -0.48
CA ILE A 129 -5.68 11.02 -0.08
C ILE A 129 -6.50 10.85 1.19
N LEU A 130 -6.08 11.52 2.26
CA LEU A 130 -6.64 11.32 3.60
C LEU A 130 -7.76 12.30 3.90
N PRO A 131 -8.65 11.98 4.87
CA PRO A 131 -9.83 12.81 5.16
C PRO A 131 -9.51 14.28 5.44
N ALA A 132 -8.43 14.56 6.16
CA ALA A 132 -8.08 15.94 6.48
C ALA A 132 -7.86 16.78 5.22
N TYR A 133 -7.34 16.18 4.15
CA TYR A 133 -7.12 16.89 2.89
C TYR A 133 -8.42 17.14 2.14
N TYR A 134 -9.21 16.09 1.86
CA TYR A 134 -10.40 16.27 1.02
C TYR A 134 -11.54 16.96 1.76
N GLU A 135 -11.66 16.82 3.07
CA GLU A 135 -12.65 17.55 3.85
C GLU A 135 -12.38 19.06 3.81
N ASP A 136 -11.12 19.46 3.97
CA ASP A 136 -10.72 20.86 3.86
C ASP A 136 -10.98 21.41 2.46
N PHE A 137 -10.64 20.62 1.44
CA PHE A 137 -10.90 20.99 0.04
C PHE A 137 -12.40 21.20 -0.20
N LEU A 138 -13.25 20.28 0.26
CA LEU A 138 -14.69 20.38 0.06
C LEU A 138 -15.28 21.62 0.77
N LYS A 139 -14.80 21.94 1.96
CA LYS A 139 -15.24 23.15 2.68
C LYS A 139 -14.92 24.42 1.93
N LYS A 140 -13.81 24.46 1.20
CA LYS A 140 -13.42 25.62 0.41
C LYS A 140 -14.21 25.77 -0.88
N GLN A 141 -14.76 24.68 -1.40
CA GLN A 141 -15.52 24.67 -2.66
C GLN A 141 -17.00 24.95 -2.45
N TYR A 142 -17.52 24.68 -1.28
CA TYR A 142 -18.95 24.80 -0.97
C TYR A 142 -19.17 25.68 0.31
#